data_aa8a30b0797cb24333fd5545427890f3
#
_entry.id   aa8a30b0797cb24333fd5545427890f3
#
_cell.length_a   1.000
_cell.length_b   1.000
_cell.length_c   1.000
_cell.angle_alpha   90.00
_cell.angle_beta   90.00
_cell.angle_gamma   90.00
#
_symmetry.space_group_name_H-M   'P 1'
#
loop_
_entity.id
_entity.type
_entity.pdbx_description
1 polymer ?
#
loop_
_entity_poly.entity_id
_entity_poly.type
_entity_poly.pdbx_seq_one_letter_code
_entity_poly.pdbx_strand_id
1 'polypeptide(L)'
;FIDRINNLNNLSYCEQISATNPCGEQPLPPYGACLLGSINLAKLIKQPFEVAAHIDLKELSELVRTSVRMLDNVIDISRFPLPAQKEEAQKKRRIGLGVTGLADALIMCGVRYGSSEAVDLTNTWMKNLRDTAYRESSQLAKEKGAFQLFDAEAYMKSPNIKMLPEDIQKDIKEFGIRNALLTSIAPTGTISLLADNVSSGVEPVFAFNYERTVLRPDGSKSIEPVHDYAYQIYLNLRGDIKSLPGAFVSAHSLRPEDHLVMQSTVQKYIDSSISKTINCPENISFEDFENIYQKAYDLGCKGCTTYRPNKITGSVLSTNSDVSEKEHSAGISKSSHDDNNIISMSAPLDRPAGLDGKTYKIKWPESDHAIYITL
;
A
#
# COMPACT_ATOMS: atom_id res chain seq x y z
N PHE A 1 -1.06 14.33 3.63
CA PHE A 1 -0.59 15.72 3.69
C PHE A 1 -0.85 16.36 2.34
N ILE A 2 -2.01 17.01 2.23
CA ILE A 2 -2.56 17.49 0.94
C ILE A 2 -1.70 18.57 0.27
N ASP A 3 -1.06 19.40 1.06
CA ASP A 3 -0.10 20.43 0.61
C ASP A 3 1.07 19.77 -0.16
N ARG A 4 1.67 18.74 0.43
CA ARG A 4 2.77 17.99 -0.20
C ARG A 4 2.32 17.25 -1.45
N ILE A 5 1.14 16.61 -1.39
CA ILE A 5 0.55 15.93 -2.55
C ILE A 5 0.45 16.89 -3.72
N ASN A 6 -0.12 18.09 -3.53
CA ASN A 6 -0.26 19.06 -4.60
C ASN A 6 1.08 19.67 -5.04
N ASN A 7 1.98 19.99 -4.10
CA ASN A 7 3.31 20.53 -4.42
C ASN A 7 4.18 19.57 -5.24
N LEU A 8 4.00 18.25 -5.05
CA LEU A 8 4.72 17.21 -5.78
C LEU A 8 3.92 16.59 -6.94
N ASN A 9 2.74 17.14 -7.27
CA ASN A 9 1.95 16.62 -8.38
C ASN A 9 2.57 17.01 -9.73
N ASN A 10 2.85 16.04 -10.58
CA ASN A 10 3.36 16.27 -11.94
C ASN A 10 2.40 17.11 -12.81
N LEU A 11 1.11 17.11 -12.46
CA LEU A 11 0.05 17.81 -13.19
C LEU A 11 -0.46 19.06 -12.46
N SER A 12 0.33 19.64 -11.55
CA SER A 12 -0.06 20.84 -10.80
C SER A 12 -0.47 22.03 -11.67
N TYR A 13 -0.11 22.01 -12.95
CA TYR A 13 -0.49 23.05 -13.93
C TYR A 13 -1.91 22.89 -14.48
N CYS A 14 -2.55 21.73 -14.33
CA CYS A 14 -3.88 21.49 -14.92
C CYS A 14 -4.88 20.80 -13.98
N GLU A 15 -4.48 20.50 -12.74
CA GLU A 15 -5.37 19.88 -11.74
C GLU A 15 -4.99 20.24 -10.31
N GLN A 16 -5.95 20.08 -9.41
CA GLN A 16 -5.74 20.12 -7.97
C GLN A 16 -6.31 18.86 -7.33
N ILE A 17 -5.51 18.23 -6.46
CA ILE A 17 -5.92 17.05 -5.71
C ILE A 17 -6.57 17.46 -4.41
N SER A 18 -7.76 16.93 -4.13
CA SER A 18 -8.52 17.22 -2.90
C SER A 18 -8.75 15.98 -2.03
N ALA A 19 -8.60 14.77 -2.59
CA ALA A 19 -8.85 13.52 -1.91
C ALA A 19 -7.91 12.40 -2.39
N THR A 20 -7.94 11.27 -1.70
CA THR A 20 -7.28 10.02 -2.10
C THR A 20 -8.33 8.91 -2.23
N ASN A 21 -7.93 7.77 -2.80
CA ASN A 21 -8.65 6.52 -2.64
C ASN A 21 -8.63 6.06 -1.16
N PRO A 22 -9.43 5.04 -0.75
CA PRO A 22 -9.53 4.62 0.65
C PRO A 22 -8.19 4.26 1.31
N CYS A 23 -7.28 3.64 0.58
CA CYS A 23 -5.98 3.19 1.12
C CYS A 23 -4.87 4.26 1.05
N GLY A 24 -5.13 5.42 0.43
CA GLY A 24 -4.26 6.59 0.45
C GLY A 24 -3.11 6.58 -0.55
N GLU A 25 -2.91 5.50 -1.33
CA GLU A 25 -1.82 5.41 -2.32
C GLU A 25 -2.09 6.19 -3.61
N GLN A 26 -3.35 6.54 -3.88
CA GLN A 26 -3.76 7.25 -5.08
C GLN A 26 -4.44 8.58 -4.75
N PRO A 27 -3.67 9.67 -4.66
CA PRO A 27 -4.22 11.02 -4.72
C PRO A 27 -4.78 11.28 -6.12
N LEU A 28 -6.07 11.55 -6.21
CA LEU A 28 -6.77 11.68 -7.48
C LEU A 28 -7.59 12.99 -7.53
N PRO A 29 -7.69 13.63 -8.72
CA PRO A 29 -8.65 14.68 -8.98
C PRO A 29 -10.06 14.10 -9.09
N PRO A 30 -11.11 14.93 -9.16
CA PRO A 30 -12.46 14.47 -9.44
C PRO A 30 -12.51 13.56 -10.68
N TYR A 31 -13.26 12.46 -10.58
CA TYR A 31 -13.38 11.42 -11.60
C TYR A 31 -12.07 10.68 -11.93
N GLY A 32 -11.00 10.93 -11.18
CA GLY A 32 -9.72 10.27 -11.37
C GLY A 32 -9.82 8.76 -11.23
N ALA A 33 -9.11 8.04 -12.08
CA ALA A 33 -8.91 6.60 -12.00
C ALA A 33 -7.43 6.29 -12.22
N CYS A 34 -6.95 5.24 -11.56
CA CYS A 34 -5.60 4.74 -11.72
C CYS A 34 -5.60 3.22 -11.82
N LEU A 35 -4.78 2.70 -12.71
CA LEU A 35 -4.53 1.26 -12.84
C LEU A 35 -3.29 0.90 -12.04
N LEU A 36 -3.43 -0.04 -11.12
CA LEU A 36 -2.38 -0.46 -10.21
C LEU A 36 -1.74 -1.77 -10.63
N GLY A 37 -0.44 -1.87 -10.46
CA GLY A 37 0.32 -3.10 -10.64
C GLY A 37 1.46 -3.16 -9.61
N SER A 38 1.85 -4.37 -9.18
CA SER A 38 2.92 -4.53 -8.19
C SER A 38 3.85 -5.67 -8.58
N ILE A 39 5.14 -5.35 -8.66
CA ILE A 39 6.20 -6.33 -8.92
C ILE A 39 6.54 -7.03 -7.61
N ASN A 40 6.56 -8.36 -7.62
CA ASN A 40 6.94 -9.17 -6.46
C ASN A 40 8.47 -9.23 -6.35
N LEU A 41 9.04 -8.43 -5.44
CA LEU A 41 10.48 -8.36 -5.22
C LEU A 41 11.06 -9.67 -4.65
N ALA A 42 10.30 -10.38 -3.81
CA ALA A 42 10.76 -11.63 -3.21
C ALA A 42 11.08 -12.70 -4.24
N LYS A 43 10.32 -12.76 -5.34
CA LYS A 43 10.56 -13.70 -6.44
C LYS A 43 11.81 -13.37 -7.30
N LEU A 44 12.37 -12.17 -7.15
CA LEU A 44 13.55 -11.72 -7.89
C LEU A 44 14.86 -11.96 -7.14
N ILE A 45 14.80 -12.40 -5.87
CA ILE A 45 16.02 -12.65 -5.09
C ILE A 45 16.77 -13.86 -5.65
N LYS A 46 18.00 -13.63 -5.99
CA LYS A 46 18.97 -14.68 -6.35
C LYS A 46 19.74 -15.11 -5.11
N GLN A 47 20.02 -16.40 -4.98
CA GLN A 47 20.77 -17.00 -3.87
C GLN A 47 20.24 -16.57 -2.48
N PRO A 48 18.93 -16.80 -2.21
CA PRO A 48 18.31 -16.36 -0.96
C PRO A 48 19.04 -16.97 0.26
N PHE A 49 19.20 -16.14 1.29
CA PHE A 49 19.87 -16.46 2.56
C PHE A 49 21.38 -16.77 2.45
N GLU A 50 22.00 -16.46 1.32
CA GLU A 50 23.45 -16.52 1.13
C GLU A 50 24.04 -15.10 1.22
N VAL A 51 25.36 -15.04 1.46
CA VAL A 51 26.08 -13.73 1.52
C VAL A 51 25.95 -12.92 0.23
N ALA A 52 25.78 -13.62 -0.89
CA ALA A 52 25.63 -13.02 -2.22
C ALA A 52 24.17 -12.80 -2.64
N ALA A 53 23.21 -12.89 -1.71
CA ALA A 53 21.80 -12.66 -2.03
C ALA A 53 21.57 -11.24 -2.58
N HIS A 54 20.88 -11.14 -3.73
CA HIS A 54 20.64 -9.86 -4.40
C HIS A 54 19.46 -9.93 -5.37
N ILE A 55 18.94 -8.78 -5.77
CA ILE A 55 18.04 -8.64 -6.94
C ILE A 55 18.89 -8.35 -8.19
N ASP A 56 18.64 -9.10 -9.27
CA ASP A 56 19.16 -8.75 -10.59
C ASP A 56 18.41 -7.51 -11.12
N LEU A 57 19.08 -6.37 -11.10
CA LEU A 57 18.49 -5.09 -11.54
C LEU A 57 18.13 -5.07 -13.04
N LYS A 58 18.77 -5.91 -13.86
CA LYS A 58 18.41 -6.04 -15.27
C LYS A 58 17.06 -6.74 -15.43
N GLU A 59 16.86 -7.84 -14.72
CA GLU A 59 15.58 -8.56 -14.69
C GLU A 59 14.45 -7.67 -14.12
N LEU A 60 14.74 -6.94 -13.04
CA LEU A 60 13.79 -5.97 -12.49
C LEU A 60 13.42 -4.92 -13.55
N SER A 61 14.39 -4.35 -14.27
CA SER A 61 14.14 -3.37 -15.32
C SER A 61 13.29 -3.93 -16.47
N GLU A 62 13.49 -5.18 -16.87
CA GLU A 62 12.70 -5.84 -17.92
C GLU A 62 11.24 -6.01 -17.49
N LEU A 63 11.00 -6.40 -16.23
CA LEU A 63 9.65 -6.49 -15.66
C LEU A 63 8.98 -5.12 -15.55
N VAL A 64 9.71 -4.09 -15.14
CA VAL A 64 9.19 -2.71 -15.07
C VAL A 64 8.73 -2.24 -16.45
N ARG A 65 9.54 -2.42 -17.51
CA ARG A 65 9.16 -2.05 -18.88
C ARG A 65 7.89 -2.76 -19.33
N THR A 66 7.84 -4.07 -19.13
CA THR A 66 6.67 -4.88 -19.48
C THR A 66 5.42 -4.42 -18.71
N SER A 67 5.56 -4.14 -17.42
CA SER A 67 4.47 -3.70 -16.55
C SER A 67 3.93 -2.32 -16.97
N VAL A 68 4.79 -1.37 -17.29
CA VAL A 68 4.37 -0.03 -17.77
C VAL A 68 3.57 -0.17 -19.07
N ARG A 69 4.06 -0.95 -20.04
CA ARG A 69 3.35 -1.21 -21.31
C ARG A 69 2.00 -1.89 -21.09
N MET A 70 1.95 -2.89 -20.20
CA MET A 70 0.72 -3.59 -19.86
C MET A 70 -0.30 -2.62 -19.25
N LEU A 71 0.09 -1.84 -18.25
CA LEU A 71 -0.81 -0.88 -17.59
C LEU A 71 -1.28 0.21 -18.55
N ASP A 72 -0.42 0.73 -19.43
CA ASP A 72 -0.82 1.68 -20.48
C ASP A 72 -1.88 1.08 -21.42
N ASN A 73 -1.69 -0.16 -21.87
CA ASN A 73 -2.64 -0.84 -22.74
C ASN A 73 -3.99 -1.09 -22.04
N VAL A 74 -4.00 -1.39 -20.74
CA VAL A 74 -5.23 -1.61 -19.96
C VAL A 74 -6.08 -0.33 -19.91
N ILE A 75 -5.48 0.87 -19.93
CA ILE A 75 -6.26 2.13 -20.00
C ILE A 75 -7.13 2.14 -21.28
N ASP A 76 -6.60 1.67 -22.41
CA ASP A 76 -7.29 1.70 -23.70
C ASP A 76 -8.47 0.74 -23.76
N ILE A 77 -8.38 -0.41 -23.11
CA ILE A 77 -9.42 -1.45 -23.11
C ILE A 77 -10.37 -1.35 -21.91
N SER A 78 -10.08 -0.51 -20.92
CA SER A 78 -10.91 -0.35 -19.73
C SER A 78 -12.28 0.24 -20.05
N ARG A 79 -13.31 -0.31 -19.39
CA ARG A 79 -14.69 0.16 -19.48
C ARG A 79 -15.00 1.02 -18.26
N PHE A 80 -15.12 2.32 -18.46
CA PHE A 80 -15.46 3.25 -17.40
C PHE A 80 -16.97 3.44 -17.31
N PRO A 81 -17.57 3.41 -16.11
CA PRO A 81 -19.01 3.55 -15.94
C PRO A 81 -19.52 4.96 -16.28
N LEU A 82 -18.68 5.99 -16.10
CA LEU A 82 -19.04 7.38 -16.38
C LEU A 82 -18.17 7.97 -17.49
N PRO A 83 -18.76 8.76 -18.43
CA PRO A 83 -18.01 9.44 -19.48
C PRO A 83 -16.86 10.32 -18.93
N ALA A 84 -17.10 11.05 -17.82
CA ALA A 84 -16.08 11.89 -17.18
C ALA A 84 -14.88 11.09 -16.66
N GLN A 85 -15.09 9.88 -16.13
CA GLN A 85 -13.99 9.00 -15.73
C GLN A 85 -13.18 8.50 -16.93
N LYS A 86 -13.85 8.15 -18.02
CA LYS A 86 -13.19 7.76 -19.28
C LYS A 86 -12.32 8.89 -19.81
N GLU A 87 -12.87 10.09 -19.85
CA GLU A 87 -12.18 11.28 -20.33
C GLU A 87 -10.93 11.58 -19.48
N GLU A 88 -11.08 11.59 -18.15
CA GLU A 88 -10.00 11.82 -17.19
C GLU A 88 -8.88 10.76 -17.35
N ALA A 89 -9.23 9.48 -17.41
CA ALA A 89 -8.28 8.40 -17.57
C ALA A 89 -7.52 8.48 -18.91
N GLN A 90 -8.22 8.75 -20.02
CA GLN A 90 -7.60 8.82 -21.34
C GLN A 90 -6.74 10.07 -21.55
N LYS A 91 -7.14 11.22 -21.00
CA LYS A 91 -6.40 12.48 -21.15
C LYS A 91 -5.07 12.49 -20.38
N LYS A 92 -5.00 11.81 -19.23
CA LYS A 92 -3.83 11.85 -18.34
C LYS A 92 -3.07 10.53 -18.27
N ARG A 93 -3.73 9.41 -18.57
CA ARG A 93 -3.13 8.07 -18.64
C ARG A 93 -2.34 7.71 -17.37
N ARG A 94 -2.91 7.97 -16.18
CA ARG A 94 -2.30 7.60 -14.91
C ARG A 94 -2.19 6.09 -14.76
N ILE A 95 -1.01 5.65 -14.34
CA ILE A 95 -0.76 4.29 -13.86
C ILE A 95 -0.06 4.36 -12.50
N GLY A 96 -0.12 3.29 -11.74
CA GLY A 96 0.50 3.18 -10.42
C GLY A 96 1.25 1.85 -10.31
N LEU A 97 2.45 1.80 -10.87
CA LEU A 97 3.34 0.65 -10.70
C LEU A 97 4.07 0.74 -9.38
N GLY A 98 3.99 -0.32 -8.59
CA GLY A 98 4.67 -0.45 -7.30
C GLY A 98 5.30 -1.81 -7.11
N VAL A 99 5.49 -2.18 -5.85
CA VAL A 99 6.11 -3.43 -5.44
C VAL A 99 5.28 -4.12 -4.36
N THR A 100 5.48 -5.43 -4.23
CA THR A 100 5.06 -6.26 -3.10
C THR A 100 6.21 -7.16 -2.67
N GLY A 101 6.17 -7.73 -1.48
CA GLY A 101 7.22 -8.63 -1.01
C GLY A 101 8.54 -7.93 -0.64
N LEU A 102 8.51 -6.63 -0.32
CA LEU A 102 9.74 -5.90 0.07
C LEU A 102 10.38 -6.49 1.32
N ALA A 103 9.58 -6.77 2.35
CA ALA A 103 10.13 -7.30 3.59
C ALA A 103 10.69 -8.72 3.42
N ASP A 104 10.01 -9.59 2.65
CA ASP A 104 10.56 -10.91 2.29
C ASP A 104 11.88 -10.79 1.55
N ALA A 105 11.96 -9.88 0.57
CA ALA A 105 13.19 -9.66 -0.18
C ALA A 105 14.35 -9.26 0.74
N LEU A 106 14.10 -8.37 1.72
CA LEU A 106 15.09 -7.96 2.71
C LEU A 106 15.50 -9.15 3.61
N ILE A 107 14.53 -9.92 4.11
CA ILE A 107 14.79 -11.12 4.92
C ILE A 107 15.65 -12.13 4.15
N MET A 108 15.32 -12.37 2.87
CA MET A 108 16.07 -13.28 2.01
C MET A 108 17.49 -12.78 1.69
N CYS A 109 17.72 -11.46 1.78
CA CYS A 109 19.06 -10.85 1.75
C CYS A 109 19.77 -10.83 3.12
N GLY A 110 19.14 -11.35 4.18
CA GLY A 110 19.70 -11.35 5.54
C GLY A 110 19.63 -9.98 6.22
N VAL A 111 18.83 -9.04 5.73
CA VAL A 111 18.80 -7.64 6.15
C VAL A 111 17.54 -7.34 6.96
N ARG A 112 17.73 -6.73 8.15
CA ARG A 112 16.62 -6.36 9.04
C ARG A 112 15.86 -5.15 8.48
N TYR A 113 14.55 -5.25 8.38
CA TYR A 113 13.66 -4.15 8.02
C TYR A 113 13.88 -2.94 8.94
N GLY A 114 14.02 -1.74 8.35
CA GLY A 114 14.27 -0.49 9.06
C GLY A 114 15.75 -0.21 9.41
N SER A 115 16.68 -1.11 9.09
CA SER A 115 18.11 -0.86 9.22
C SER A 115 18.65 0.06 8.13
N SER A 116 19.84 0.62 8.33
CA SER A 116 20.54 1.42 7.30
C SER A 116 20.77 0.62 6.01
N GLU A 117 21.10 -0.65 6.14
CA GLU A 117 21.32 -1.56 5.01
C GLU A 117 20.00 -1.82 4.23
N ALA A 118 18.88 -1.97 4.96
CA ALA A 118 17.56 -2.06 4.33
C ALA A 118 17.20 -0.79 3.54
N VAL A 119 17.54 0.38 4.08
CA VAL A 119 17.38 1.67 3.40
C VAL A 119 18.19 1.70 2.11
N ASP A 120 19.44 1.27 2.12
CA ASP A 120 20.33 1.29 0.95
C ASP A 120 19.87 0.34 -0.16
N LEU A 121 19.48 -0.89 0.19
CA LEU A 121 18.91 -1.83 -0.77
C LEU A 121 17.60 -1.30 -1.36
N THR A 122 16.71 -0.79 -0.51
CA THR A 122 15.43 -0.22 -0.94
C THR A 122 15.63 1.00 -1.85
N ASN A 123 16.56 1.90 -1.53
CA ASN A 123 16.93 3.01 -2.42
C ASN A 123 17.36 2.51 -3.80
N THR A 124 18.21 1.47 -3.84
CA THR A 124 18.70 0.89 -5.09
C THR A 124 17.57 0.31 -5.94
N TRP A 125 16.71 -0.51 -5.34
CA TRP A 125 15.61 -1.17 -6.05
C TRP A 125 14.55 -0.17 -6.53
N MET A 126 14.13 0.75 -5.65
CA MET A 126 13.10 1.73 -5.97
C MET A 126 13.58 2.79 -6.97
N LYS A 127 14.86 3.17 -6.91
CA LYS A 127 15.47 4.03 -7.94
C LYS A 127 15.45 3.37 -9.31
N ASN A 128 15.83 2.09 -9.39
CA ASN A 128 15.78 1.32 -10.63
C ASN A 128 14.36 1.25 -11.20
N LEU A 129 13.36 0.97 -10.34
CA LEU A 129 11.95 0.92 -10.75
C LEU A 129 11.49 2.27 -11.31
N ARG A 130 11.69 3.37 -10.57
CA ARG A 130 11.28 4.72 -11.01
C ARG A 130 11.94 5.11 -12.32
N ASP A 131 13.28 5.04 -12.39
CA ASP A 131 14.03 5.50 -13.54
C ASP A 131 13.67 4.69 -14.79
N THR A 132 13.49 3.37 -14.65
CA THR A 132 13.07 2.50 -15.76
C THR A 132 11.63 2.78 -16.19
N ALA A 133 10.70 3.01 -15.25
CA ALA A 133 9.31 3.32 -15.57
C ALA A 133 9.20 4.63 -16.38
N TYR A 134 9.92 5.67 -15.97
CA TYR A 134 9.92 6.94 -16.68
C TYR A 134 10.56 6.84 -18.07
N ARG A 135 11.68 6.09 -18.24
CA ARG A 135 12.27 5.81 -19.55
C ARG A 135 11.29 5.10 -20.47
N GLU A 136 10.62 4.07 -19.95
CA GLU A 136 9.69 3.28 -20.74
C GLU A 136 8.46 4.09 -21.15
N SER A 137 7.93 4.93 -20.26
CA SER A 137 6.82 5.81 -20.60
C SER A 137 7.21 6.88 -21.64
N SER A 138 8.43 7.38 -21.60
CA SER A 138 8.95 8.27 -22.66
C SER A 138 9.14 7.50 -23.98
N GLN A 139 9.61 6.25 -23.94
CA GLN A 139 9.67 5.40 -25.12
C GLN A 139 8.30 5.11 -25.72
N LEU A 140 7.28 4.86 -24.88
CA LEU A 140 5.90 4.73 -25.33
C LEU A 140 5.35 6.03 -25.94
N ALA A 141 5.78 7.19 -25.46
CA ALA A 141 5.41 8.46 -26.08
C ALA A 141 5.99 8.59 -27.50
N LYS A 142 7.19 8.12 -27.77
CA LYS A 142 7.75 8.04 -29.13
C LYS A 142 6.91 7.16 -30.05
N GLU A 143 6.39 6.05 -29.53
CA GLU A 143 5.63 5.05 -30.29
C GLU A 143 4.15 5.43 -30.50
N LYS A 144 3.51 6.00 -29.47
CA LYS A 144 2.04 6.18 -29.41
C LYS A 144 1.61 7.63 -29.17
N GLY A 145 2.54 8.56 -29.03
CA GLY A 145 2.29 9.94 -28.62
C GLY A 145 2.23 10.13 -27.09
N ALA A 146 2.54 11.33 -26.66
CA ALA A 146 2.41 11.74 -25.24
C ALA A 146 0.94 11.73 -24.79
N PHE A 147 0.70 11.75 -23.46
CA PHE A 147 -0.66 11.92 -22.96
C PHE A 147 -1.25 13.28 -23.39
N GLN A 148 -2.56 13.34 -23.55
CA GLN A 148 -3.22 14.45 -24.24
C GLN A 148 -3.01 15.82 -23.59
N LEU A 149 -2.91 15.88 -22.25
CA LEU A 149 -2.70 17.14 -21.52
C LEU A 149 -1.21 17.43 -21.24
N PHE A 150 -0.30 16.74 -21.94
CA PHE A 150 1.13 16.98 -21.78
C PHE A 150 1.52 18.37 -22.28
N ASP A 151 2.07 19.18 -21.38
CA ASP A 151 2.73 20.45 -21.65
C ASP A 151 4.19 20.31 -21.21
N ALA A 152 5.11 20.28 -22.16
CA ALA A 152 6.52 20.02 -21.87
C ALA A 152 7.14 21.04 -20.91
N GLU A 153 6.81 22.34 -21.09
CA GLU A 153 7.36 23.41 -20.25
C GLU A 153 6.83 23.32 -18.82
N ALA A 154 5.53 23.11 -18.67
CA ALA A 154 4.87 23.00 -17.37
C ALA A 154 5.24 21.71 -16.64
N TYR A 155 5.23 20.57 -17.34
CA TYR A 155 5.57 19.25 -16.77
C TYR A 155 7.01 19.18 -16.24
N MET A 156 7.96 19.78 -16.97
CA MET A 156 9.37 19.83 -16.56
C MET A 156 9.61 20.72 -15.32
N LYS A 157 8.65 21.55 -14.91
CA LYS A 157 8.75 22.34 -13.66
C LYS A 157 8.46 21.50 -12.41
N SER A 158 7.82 20.33 -12.56
CA SER A 158 7.51 19.43 -11.42
C SER A 158 8.76 19.06 -10.65
N PRO A 159 8.74 19.13 -9.30
CA PRO A 159 9.85 18.69 -8.46
C PRO A 159 10.20 17.20 -8.68
N ASN A 160 9.21 16.33 -8.87
CA ASN A 160 9.47 14.91 -9.16
C ASN A 160 10.27 14.71 -10.46
N ILE A 161 9.97 15.51 -11.49
CA ILE A 161 10.67 15.40 -12.78
C ILE A 161 12.10 15.92 -12.64
N LYS A 162 12.31 16.97 -11.88
CA LYS A 162 13.66 17.52 -11.62
C LYS A 162 14.57 16.56 -10.84
N MET A 163 14.00 15.59 -10.10
CA MET A 163 14.76 14.56 -9.39
C MET A 163 15.16 13.36 -10.27
N LEU A 164 14.69 13.30 -11.52
CA LEU A 164 15.07 12.25 -12.46
C LEU A 164 16.49 12.48 -13.00
N PRO A 165 17.20 11.44 -13.43
CA PRO A 165 18.45 11.57 -14.20
C PRO A 165 18.29 12.49 -15.40
N GLU A 166 19.34 13.27 -15.72
CA GLU A 166 19.32 14.27 -16.80
C GLU A 166 18.95 13.70 -18.18
N ASP A 167 19.40 12.49 -18.47
CA ASP A 167 19.09 11.81 -19.72
C ASP A 167 17.58 11.49 -19.82
N ILE A 168 16.93 11.10 -18.72
CA ILE A 168 15.47 10.90 -18.70
C ILE A 168 14.74 12.24 -18.87
N GLN A 169 15.18 13.28 -18.18
CA GLN A 169 14.61 14.62 -18.34
C GLN A 169 14.71 15.10 -19.79
N LYS A 170 15.86 14.86 -20.45
CA LYS A 170 16.06 15.20 -21.87
C LYS A 170 15.09 14.44 -22.77
N ASP A 171 14.95 13.13 -22.56
CA ASP A 171 14.01 12.29 -23.34
C ASP A 171 12.56 12.78 -23.17
N ILE A 172 12.14 13.09 -21.94
CA ILE A 172 10.79 13.63 -21.67
C ILE A 172 10.58 14.98 -22.36
N LYS A 173 11.57 15.86 -22.33
CA LYS A 173 11.47 17.17 -22.98
C LYS A 173 11.39 17.05 -24.51
N GLU A 174 12.11 16.10 -25.11
CA GLU A 174 12.20 15.92 -26.56
C GLU A 174 11.02 15.13 -27.12
N PHE A 175 10.61 14.04 -26.46
CA PHE A 175 9.61 13.08 -26.98
C PHE A 175 8.28 13.10 -26.21
N GLY A 176 8.24 13.76 -25.07
CA GLY A 176 7.11 13.69 -24.15
C GLY A 176 7.13 12.45 -23.26
N ILE A 177 6.03 12.24 -22.58
CA ILE A 177 5.79 11.07 -21.75
C ILE A 177 4.36 10.55 -21.96
N ARG A 178 4.19 9.23 -21.98
CA ARG A 178 2.90 8.58 -22.27
C ARG A 178 1.94 8.61 -21.10
N ASN A 179 2.44 8.52 -19.87
CA ASN A 179 1.66 8.42 -18.64
C ASN A 179 2.02 9.59 -17.71
N ALA A 180 1.04 10.32 -17.24
CA ALA A 180 1.28 11.54 -16.44
C ALA A 180 1.87 11.27 -15.06
N LEU A 181 1.47 10.16 -14.41
CA LEU A 181 2.05 9.58 -13.20
C LEU A 181 2.23 8.08 -13.40
N LEU A 182 3.25 7.50 -12.79
CA LEU A 182 3.71 6.15 -13.10
C LEU A 182 3.78 5.23 -11.89
N THR A 183 4.07 5.76 -10.69
CA THR A 183 4.44 4.95 -9.54
C THR A 183 3.54 5.15 -8.33
N SER A 184 3.19 4.05 -7.66
CA SER A 184 2.35 4.04 -6.46
C SER A 184 2.58 2.75 -5.68
N ILE A 185 2.49 2.78 -4.35
CA ILE A 185 2.53 1.57 -3.54
C ILE A 185 1.13 1.23 -3.05
N ALA A 186 0.52 0.25 -3.70
CA ALA A 186 -0.76 -0.32 -3.30
C ALA A 186 -0.61 -1.22 -2.06
N PRO A 187 -1.69 -1.45 -1.28
CA PRO A 187 -1.65 -2.35 -0.12
C PRO A 187 -1.31 -3.80 -0.48
N THR A 188 -1.72 -4.26 -1.65
CA THR A 188 -1.52 -5.62 -2.19
C THR A 188 -2.02 -6.78 -1.30
N GLY A 189 -2.88 -6.53 -0.31
CA GLY A 189 -3.28 -7.53 0.68
C GLY A 189 -3.81 -8.84 0.07
N THR A 190 -4.72 -8.76 -0.91
CA THR A 190 -5.28 -9.96 -1.56
C THR A 190 -4.31 -10.58 -2.57
N ILE A 191 -3.63 -9.75 -3.38
CA ILE A 191 -2.71 -10.29 -4.40
C ILE A 191 -1.43 -10.88 -3.80
N SER A 192 -0.99 -10.41 -2.62
CA SER A 192 0.14 -11.01 -1.92
C SER A 192 -0.16 -12.45 -1.46
N LEU A 193 -1.40 -12.72 -1.06
CA LEU A 193 -1.85 -14.08 -0.73
C LEU A 193 -1.81 -15.01 -1.95
N LEU A 194 -2.28 -14.52 -3.11
CA LEU A 194 -2.19 -15.26 -4.39
C LEU A 194 -0.73 -15.50 -4.80
N ALA A 195 0.17 -14.60 -4.43
CA ALA A 195 1.59 -14.67 -4.72
C ALA A 195 2.39 -15.45 -3.66
N ASP A 196 1.83 -16.51 -3.10
CA ASP A 196 2.40 -17.37 -2.06
C ASP A 196 2.60 -16.65 -0.70
N ASN A 197 1.69 -15.76 -0.34
CA ASN A 197 1.67 -15.05 0.94
C ASN A 197 2.96 -14.25 1.21
N VAL A 198 3.43 -13.51 0.21
CA VAL A 198 4.51 -12.52 0.40
C VAL A 198 4.04 -11.33 1.23
N SER A 199 4.94 -10.59 1.84
CA SER A 199 4.64 -9.36 2.54
C SER A 199 3.95 -8.33 1.62
N SER A 200 2.93 -7.66 2.15
CA SER A 200 2.06 -6.77 1.37
C SER A 200 2.73 -5.43 1.09
N GLY A 201 2.87 -5.06 -0.17
CA GLY A 201 3.45 -3.78 -0.58
C GLY A 201 4.85 -3.57 0.00
N VAL A 202 4.97 -2.53 0.80
CA VAL A 202 6.19 -2.19 1.56
C VAL A 202 6.02 -2.39 3.07
N GLU A 203 4.98 -3.14 3.47
CA GLU A 203 4.79 -3.52 4.87
C GLU A 203 5.85 -4.54 5.31
N PRO A 204 6.25 -4.54 6.59
CA PRO A 204 6.97 -5.67 7.17
C PRO A 204 6.06 -6.90 7.21
N VAL A 205 6.66 -8.08 7.36
CA VAL A 205 5.92 -9.32 7.56
C VAL A 205 5.04 -9.19 8.81
N PHE A 206 3.77 -9.53 8.71
CA PHE A 206 2.84 -9.46 9.85
C PHE A 206 3.18 -10.52 10.89
N ALA A 207 3.22 -11.78 10.47
CA ALA A 207 3.61 -12.94 11.27
C ALA A 207 4.17 -14.02 10.35
N PHE A 208 5.17 -14.77 10.82
CA PHE A 208 5.83 -15.82 10.02
C PHE A 208 4.99 -17.09 9.94
N ASN A 209 4.17 -17.33 10.95
CA ASN A 209 3.27 -18.47 11.05
C ASN A 209 1.99 -18.03 11.73
N TYR A 210 0.85 -18.25 11.12
CA TYR A 210 -0.46 -17.91 11.66
C TYR A 210 -1.55 -18.83 11.10
N GLU A 211 -2.70 -18.84 11.75
CA GLU A 211 -3.87 -19.57 11.29
C GLU A 211 -4.84 -18.63 10.59
N ARG A 212 -5.39 -19.07 9.49
CA ARG A 212 -6.39 -18.34 8.73
C ARG A 212 -7.68 -19.11 8.65
N THR A 213 -8.78 -18.47 9.02
CA THR A 213 -10.12 -19.01 8.78
C THR A 213 -10.53 -18.77 7.34
N VAL A 214 -10.71 -19.84 6.58
CA VAL A 214 -11.16 -19.82 5.19
C VAL A 214 -12.61 -20.24 5.13
N LEU A 215 -13.46 -19.40 4.51
CA LEU A 215 -14.84 -19.74 4.21
C LEU A 215 -14.89 -20.60 2.94
N ARG A 216 -15.41 -21.82 3.04
CA ARG A 216 -15.57 -22.73 1.91
C ARG A 216 -16.85 -22.42 1.13
N PRO A 217 -16.98 -22.86 -0.15
CA PRO A 217 -18.16 -22.64 -0.96
C PRO A 217 -19.45 -23.22 -0.34
N ASP A 218 -19.37 -24.25 0.48
CA ASP A 218 -20.49 -24.87 1.20
C ASP A 218 -20.90 -24.12 2.48
N GLY A 219 -20.28 -22.95 2.76
CA GLY A 219 -20.52 -22.16 3.96
C GLY A 219 -19.79 -22.64 5.22
N SER A 220 -19.08 -23.77 5.17
CA SER A 220 -18.25 -24.22 6.30
C SER A 220 -16.98 -23.38 6.43
N LYS A 221 -16.40 -23.37 7.64
CA LYS A 221 -15.12 -22.70 7.91
C LYS A 221 -14.05 -23.74 8.17
N SER A 222 -12.90 -23.60 7.53
CA SER A 222 -11.70 -24.36 7.84
C SER A 222 -10.62 -23.42 8.39
N ILE A 223 -9.82 -23.93 9.30
CA ILE A 223 -8.61 -23.24 9.80
C ILE A 223 -7.44 -23.83 9.04
N GLU A 224 -6.73 -22.97 8.31
CA GLU A 224 -5.59 -23.38 7.49
C GLU A 224 -4.31 -22.72 8.06
N PRO A 225 -3.24 -23.49 8.30
CA PRO A 225 -1.95 -22.93 8.66
C PRO A 225 -1.38 -22.16 7.46
N VAL A 226 -0.92 -20.94 7.69
CA VAL A 226 -0.34 -20.09 6.66
C VAL A 226 1.04 -19.65 7.11
N HIS A 227 2.02 -19.83 6.22
CA HIS A 227 3.39 -19.40 6.43
C HIS A 227 3.69 -18.19 5.53
N ASP A 228 4.49 -17.28 6.04
CA ASP A 228 5.12 -16.23 5.26
C ASP A 228 6.05 -16.83 4.19
N TYR A 229 6.16 -16.17 3.04
CA TYR A 229 6.92 -16.69 1.90
C TYR A 229 8.41 -16.88 2.20
N ALA A 230 9.09 -15.88 2.75
CA ALA A 230 10.51 -15.98 3.07
C ALA A 230 10.75 -17.02 4.17
N TYR A 231 9.85 -17.10 5.14
CA TYR A 231 9.89 -18.12 6.20
C TYR A 231 9.76 -19.53 5.65
N GLN A 232 8.81 -19.76 4.74
CA GLN A 232 8.63 -21.07 4.10
C GLN A 232 9.86 -21.50 3.29
N ILE A 233 10.45 -20.57 2.52
CA ILE A 233 11.68 -20.85 1.76
C ILE A 233 12.84 -21.18 2.71
N TYR A 234 12.96 -20.43 3.81
CA TYR A 234 14.00 -20.67 4.80
C TYR A 234 13.87 -22.04 5.48
N LEU A 235 12.64 -22.46 5.86
CA LEU A 235 12.35 -23.78 6.40
C LEU A 235 12.75 -24.90 5.41
N ASN A 236 12.39 -24.73 4.14
CA ASN A 236 12.70 -25.72 3.11
C ASN A 236 14.21 -25.89 2.89
N LEU A 237 15.00 -24.83 3.06
CA LEU A 237 16.45 -24.84 2.85
C LEU A 237 17.24 -25.31 4.09
N ARG A 238 16.77 -25.01 5.29
CA ARG A 238 17.53 -25.20 6.54
C ARG A 238 16.96 -26.28 7.46
N GLY A 239 15.74 -26.79 7.17
CA GLY A 239 15.06 -27.78 8.01
C GLY A 239 14.53 -27.22 9.32
N ASP A 240 14.49 -28.05 10.36
CA ASP A 240 13.98 -27.63 11.68
C ASP A 240 14.89 -26.59 12.32
N ILE A 241 14.27 -25.46 12.75
CA ILE A 241 14.99 -24.26 13.16
C ILE A 241 14.71 -23.97 14.63
N LYS A 242 15.76 -24.00 15.44
CA LYS A 242 15.67 -23.64 16.86
C LYS A 242 15.56 -22.12 17.10
N SER A 243 16.05 -21.30 16.18
CA SER A 243 15.97 -19.83 16.23
C SER A 243 16.08 -19.22 14.85
N LEU A 244 15.29 -18.18 14.58
CA LEU A 244 15.35 -17.42 13.34
C LEU A 244 16.49 -16.39 13.37
N PRO A 245 17.15 -16.12 12.22
CA PRO A 245 18.11 -15.02 12.08
C PRO A 245 17.51 -13.65 12.44
N GLY A 246 18.34 -12.70 12.82
CA GLY A 246 17.90 -11.36 13.23
C GLY A 246 17.19 -10.51 12.14
N ALA A 247 17.26 -10.94 10.87
CA ALA A 247 16.50 -10.33 9.79
C ALA A 247 14.99 -10.65 9.84
N PHE A 248 14.60 -11.74 10.50
CA PHE A 248 13.20 -12.15 10.64
C PHE A 248 12.51 -11.31 11.73
N VAL A 249 12.08 -10.12 11.37
CA VAL A 249 11.32 -9.21 12.23
C VAL A 249 9.90 -9.07 11.72
N SER A 250 8.94 -9.08 12.64
CA SER A 250 7.52 -8.89 12.33
C SER A 250 7.10 -7.44 12.55
N ALA A 251 5.94 -7.07 12.01
CA ALA A 251 5.34 -5.75 12.19
C ALA A 251 5.17 -5.35 13.67
N HIS A 252 4.95 -6.33 14.55
CA HIS A 252 4.77 -6.10 16.00
C HIS A 252 6.10 -5.91 16.75
N SER A 253 7.21 -6.38 16.20
CA SER A 253 8.54 -6.26 16.82
C SER A 253 9.30 -5.01 16.41
N LEU A 254 8.77 -4.25 15.44
CA LEU A 254 9.37 -3.04 14.92
C LEU A 254 8.86 -1.80 15.67
N ARG A 255 9.73 -0.80 15.80
CA ARG A 255 9.35 0.50 16.32
C ARG A 255 8.69 1.35 15.23
N PRO A 256 7.84 2.33 15.58
CA PRO A 256 7.24 3.26 14.59
C PRO A 256 8.27 3.94 13.69
N GLU A 257 9.47 4.24 14.20
CA GLU A 257 10.55 4.83 13.41
C GLU A 257 11.06 3.91 12.30
N ASP A 258 11.12 2.60 12.55
CA ASP A 258 11.55 1.61 11.55
C ASP A 258 10.56 1.57 10.37
N HIS A 259 9.25 1.73 10.64
CA HIS A 259 8.22 1.86 9.61
C HIS A 259 8.36 3.17 8.81
N LEU A 260 8.57 4.30 9.51
CA LEU A 260 8.66 5.62 8.90
C LEU A 260 9.88 5.77 7.99
N VAL A 261 11.04 5.29 8.42
CA VAL A 261 12.27 5.39 7.61
C VAL A 261 12.13 4.59 6.32
N MET A 262 11.51 3.42 6.33
CA MET A 262 11.27 2.63 5.13
C MET A 262 10.25 3.30 4.22
N GLN A 263 9.13 3.81 4.76
CA GLN A 263 8.14 4.53 3.99
C GLN A 263 8.73 5.78 3.31
N SER A 264 9.47 6.58 4.06
CA SER A 264 10.10 7.80 3.52
C SER A 264 11.17 7.50 2.47
N THR A 265 11.89 6.39 2.64
CA THR A 265 12.86 5.91 1.63
C THR A 265 12.17 5.58 0.32
N VAL A 266 11.08 4.83 0.36
CA VAL A 266 10.29 4.49 -0.84
C VAL A 266 9.63 5.73 -1.45
N GLN A 267 9.11 6.66 -0.63
CA GLN A 267 8.40 7.86 -1.11
C GLN A 267 9.24 8.75 -2.04
N LYS A 268 10.57 8.74 -1.91
CA LYS A 268 11.49 9.48 -2.79
C LYS A 268 11.38 9.07 -4.27
N TYR A 269 10.85 7.87 -4.53
CA TYR A 269 10.76 7.27 -5.87
C TYR A 269 9.32 7.06 -6.35
N ILE A 270 8.34 7.53 -5.56
CA ILE A 270 6.91 7.37 -5.85
C ILE A 270 6.30 8.73 -6.16
N ASP A 271 5.78 8.88 -7.36
CA ASP A 271 5.14 10.13 -7.83
C ASP A 271 3.69 10.26 -7.33
N SER A 272 2.97 9.17 -7.13
CA SER A 272 1.67 9.17 -6.43
C SER A 272 1.88 9.10 -4.90
N SER A 273 1.32 8.13 -4.21
CA SER A 273 1.49 7.98 -2.76
C SER A 273 1.71 6.51 -2.38
N ILE A 274 1.74 6.24 -1.09
CA ILE A 274 2.05 4.93 -0.51
C ILE A 274 0.97 4.56 0.48
N SER A 275 0.41 3.36 0.34
CA SER A 275 -0.38 2.72 1.39
C SER A 275 0.58 2.00 2.34
N LYS A 276 0.69 2.51 3.56
CA LYS A 276 1.57 1.95 4.59
C LYS A 276 1.00 2.20 5.97
N THR A 277 0.99 1.15 6.79
CA THR A 277 0.58 1.19 8.18
C THR A 277 1.79 1.29 9.11
N ILE A 278 1.70 2.19 10.07
CA ILE A 278 2.65 2.30 11.19
C ILE A 278 2.00 1.63 12.39
N ASN A 279 2.51 0.48 12.79
CA ASN A 279 2.02 -0.23 13.96
C ASN A 279 2.53 0.46 15.22
N CYS A 280 1.59 0.81 16.11
CA CYS A 280 1.85 1.47 17.37
C CYS A 280 1.60 0.48 18.53
N PRO A 281 2.37 0.56 19.62
CA PRO A 281 2.07 -0.16 20.84
C PRO A 281 0.69 0.22 21.41
N GLU A 282 0.01 -0.72 22.09
CA GLU A 282 -1.30 -0.45 22.71
C GLU A 282 -1.24 0.72 23.73
N ASN A 283 -0.12 0.83 24.44
CA ASN A 283 0.13 1.83 25.48
C ASN A 283 0.88 3.08 25.00
N ILE A 284 0.92 3.34 23.67
CA ILE A 284 1.57 4.55 23.13
C ILE A 284 0.97 5.82 23.76
N SER A 285 1.81 6.76 24.16
CA SER A 285 1.34 8.07 24.64
C SER A 285 0.73 8.90 23.51
N PHE A 286 -0.11 9.88 23.85
CA PHE A 286 -0.67 10.79 22.85
C PHE A 286 0.44 11.63 22.18
N GLU A 287 1.43 12.06 22.93
CA GLU A 287 2.56 12.82 22.43
C GLU A 287 3.41 11.99 21.44
N ASP A 288 3.71 10.74 21.75
CA ASP A 288 4.43 9.86 20.82
C ASP A 288 3.61 9.57 19.55
N PHE A 289 2.29 9.43 19.70
CA PHE A 289 1.38 9.25 18.57
C PHE A 289 1.35 10.47 17.65
N GLU A 290 1.26 11.68 18.22
CA GLU A 290 1.34 12.96 17.46
C GLU A 290 2.67 13.09 16.74
N ASN A 291 3.77 12.75 17.42
CA ASN A 291 5.11 12.78 16.87
C ASN A 291 5.30 11.88 15.65
N ILE A 292 4.56 10.78 15.52
CA ILE A 292 4.59 9.92 14.32
C ILE A 292 4.16 10.71 13.08
N TYR A 293 3.06 11.45 13.16
CA TYR A 293 2.57 12.25 12.03
C TYR A 293 3.50 13.41 11.68
N GLN A 294 4.04 14.07 12.71
CA GLN A 294 5.02 15.13 12.50
C GLN A 294 6.29 14.60 11.83
N LYS A 295 6.85 13.49 12.33
CA LYS A 295 8.01 12.83 11.72
C LYS A 295 7.72 12.36 10.29
N ALA A 296 6.54 11.79 10.02
CA ALA A 296 6.15 11.39 8.67
C ALA A 296 6.17 12.59 7.71
N TYR A 297 5.62 13.71 8.16
CA TYR A 297 5.66 14.96 7.39
C TYR A 297 7.11 15.43 7.17
N ASP A 298 7.91 15.54 8.19
CA ASP A 298 9.30 16.04 8.11
C ASP A 298 10.19 15.15 7.22
N LEU A 299 9.95 13.83 7.23
CA LEU A 299 10.65 12.87 6.39
C LEU A 299 10.20 12.85 4.91
N GLY A 300 9.23 13.67 4.54
CA GLY A 300 8.80 13.81 3.15
C GLY A 300 7.70 12.84 2.71
N CYS A 301 7.04 12.12 3.63
CA CYS A 301 5.89 11.29 3.28
C CYS A 301 4.71 12.12 2.80
N LYS A 302 3.92 11.61 1.86
CA LYS A 302 2.67 12.23 1.39
C LYS A 302 1.46 11.92 2.27
N GLY A 303 1.58 10.94 3.13
CA GLY A 303 0.61 10.53 4.13
C GLY A 303 1.13 9.35 4.91
N CYS A 304 0.43 8.95 5.96
CA CYS A 304 0.67 7.71 6.69
C CYS A 304 -0.63 7.26 7.38
N THR A 305 -0.69 5.98 7.71
CA THR A 305 -1.78 5.40 8.49
C THR A 305 -1.18 4.79 9.75
N THR A 306 -1.82 5.00 10.89
CA THR A 306 -1.41 4.39 12.15
C THR A 306 -2.41 3.30 12.55
N TYR A 307 -1.92 2.22 13.12
CA TYR A 307 -2.73 1.20 13.74
C TYR A 307 -2.30 0.99 15.19
N ARG A 308 -3.26 1.11 16.11
CA ARG A 308 -3.09 0.82 17.52
C ARG A 308 -4.08 -0.27 17.92
N PRO A 309 -3.65 -1.42 18.43
CA PRO A 309 -4.54 -2.44 18.97
C PRO A 309 -5.44 -1.84 20.07
N ASN A 310 -6.70 -2.25 20.13
CA ASN A 310 -7.62 -1.86 21.18
C ASN A 310 -8.60 -2.99 21.50
N LYS A 311 -9.15 -2.96 22.72
CA LYS A 311 -10.06 -4.01 23.22
C LYS A 311 -11.48 -3.93 22.63
N ILE A 312 -11.84 -2.81 21.99
CA ILE A 312 -13.20 -2.57 21.47
C ILE A 312 -13.39 -3.21 20.10
N THR A 313 -12.46 -2.97 19.18
CA THR A 313 -12.55 -3.48 17.79
C THR A 313 -11.89 -4.86 17.62
N GLY A 314 -11.13 -5.32 18.61
CA GLY A 314 -10.36 -6.55 18.53
C GLY A 314 -9.22 -6.48 17.51
N SER A 315 -8.49 -7.57 17.35
CA SER A 315 -7.47 -7.72 16.30
C SER A 315 -8.12 -8.39 15.09
N VAL A 316 -7.93 -7.81 13.92
CA VAL A 316 -8.39 -8.40 12.62
C VAL A 316 -7.57 -9.65 12.28
N LEU A 317 -6.33 -9.71 12.77
CA LEU A 317 -5.40 -10.84 12.61
C LEU A 317 -4.90 -11.21 14.01
N SER A 318 -4.97 -12.49 14.37
CA SER A 318 -4.49 -13.02 15.65
C SER A 318 -3.35 -14.01 15.42
N THR A 319 -2.32 -13.93 16.25
CA THR A 319 -1.25 -14.92 16.32
C THR A 319 -1.59 -16.00 17.35
N ASN A 320 -0.97 -17.18 17.27
CA ASN A 320 -1.21 -18.26 18.25
C ASN A 320 -0.90 -17.86 19.70
N SER A 321 -0.09 -16.83 19.94
CA SER A 321 0.14 -16.26 21.27
C SER A 321 -1.09 -15.52 21.82
N ASP A 322 -1.92 -14.90 20.96
CA ASP A 322 -3.12 -14.17 21.36
C ASP A 322 -4.27 -15.12 21.77
N VAL A 323 -4.24 -16.36 21.28
CA VAL A 323 -5.23 -17.39 21.60
C VAL A 323 -4.97 -17.99 22.99
N SER A 324 -3.69 -18.19 23.36
CA SER A 324 -3.34 -18.73 24.68
C SER A 324 -3.67 -17.80 25.85
N GLU A 325 -3.61 -16.49 25.66
CA GLU A 325 -4.01 -15.52 26.67
C GLU A 325 -5.55 -15.44 26.84
N LYS A 326 -6.32 -15.69 25.79
CA LYS A 326 -7.79 -15.74 25.87
C LYS A 326 -8.31 -16.98 26.56
N GLU A 327 -7.65 -18.12 26.46
CA GLU A 327 -8.02 -19.35 27.16
C GLU A 327 -7.69 -19.30 28.66
N HIS A 328 -6.67 -18.54 29.08
CA HIS A 328 -6.34 -18.36 30.50
C HIS A 328 -7.20 -17.32 31.22
N SER A 329 -7.88 -16.43 30.50
CA SER A 329 -8.81 -15.44 31.07
C SER A 329 -10.28 -15.89 31.11
N ALA A 330 -10.61 -17.04 30.52
CA ALA A 330 -11.97 -17.57 30.47
C ALA A 330 -12.39 -18.37 31.74
N GLY A 331 -11.58 -18.40 32.77
CA GLY A 331 -11.77 -19.15 34.00
C GLY A 331 -12.04 -18.31 35.23
N ILE A 332 -13.00 -17.35 35.24
CA ILE A 332 -13.54 -16.81 36.51
C ILE A 332 -14.98 -16.25 36.28
N SER A 333 -15.90 -16.90 37.02
CA SER A 333 -17.23 -16.49 37.50
C SER A 333 -18.31 -16.12 36.46
N LYS A 334 -19.25 -17.03 36.35
CA LYS A 334 -20.65 -16.73 36.05
C LYS A 334 -21.23 -15.89 37.21
N SER A 335 -21.40 -14.60 37.03
CA SER A 335 -22.37 -13.80 37.77
C SER A 335 -23.49 -13.44 36.81
N SER A 336 -24.69 -13.91 37.18
CA SER A 336 -25.94 -13.57 36.56
C SER A 336 -26.22 -12.08 36.70
N HIS A 337 -26.08 -11.32 35.61
CA HIS A 337 -26.76 -10.05 35.41
C HIS A 337 -27.26 -9.98 33.99
N ASP A 338 -28.52 -9.62 33.84
CA ASP A 338 -29.23 -9.38 32.60
C ASP A 338 -28.49 -8.39 31.71
N ASP A 339 -27.75 -8.90 30.76
CA ASP A 339 -27.12 -8.11 29.67
C ASP A 339 -27.87 -8.38 28.36
N ASN A 340 -29.07 -7.82 28.25
CA ASN A 340 -29.89 -7.88 27.03
C ASN A 340 -29.45 -6.85 25.95
N ASN A 341 -28.23 -6.32 25.96
CA ASN A 341 -27.81 -5.26 25.03
C ASN A 341 -26.43 -5.47 24.34
N ILE A 342 -25.88 -6.67 24.33
CA ILE A 342 -24.67 -6.94 23.54
C ILE A 342 -25.07 -7.61 22.22
N ILE A 343 -25.16 -6.81 21.17
CA ILE A 343 -25.39 -7.31 19.81
C ILE A 343 -24.06 -7.86 19.27
N SER A 344 -23.98 -9.19 19.11
CA SER A 344 -22.84 -9.82 18.43
C SER A 344 -22.83 -9.42 16.95
N MET A 345 -21.79 -8.72 16.49
CA MET A 345 -21.62 -8.32 15.09
C MET A 345 -21.44 -9.49 14.11
N SER A 346 -21.34 -10.71 14.62
CA SER A 346 -21.19 -11.94 13.81
C SER A 346 -22.52 -12.66 13.52
N ALA A 347 -23.64 -12.26 14.16
CA ALA A 347 -24.94 -12.80 13.84
C ALA A 347 -25.68 -11.89 12.85
N PRO A 348 -26.35 -12.44 11.82
CA PRO A 348 -27.26 -11.65 11.01
C PRO A 348 -28.31 -11.01 11.91
N LEU A 349 -28.38 -9.70 11.92
CA LEU A 349 -29.45 -8.98 12.61
C LEU A 349 -30.76 -9.29 11.87
N ASP A 350 -31.69 -9.96 12.55
CA ASP A 350 -33.07 -10.07 12.09
C ASP A 350 -33.70 -8.67 12.23
N ARG A 351 -33.71 -7.94 11.10
CA ARG A 351 -34.26 -6.59 11.10
C ARG A 351 -35.77 -6.65 10.95
N PRO A 352 -36.50 -5.96 11.81
CA PRO A 352 -37.94 -5.85 11.63
C PRO A 352 -38.28 -5.23 10.28
N ALA A 353 -39.39 -5.65 9.67
CA ALA A 353 -39.84 -5.18 8.35
C ALA A 353 -40.10 -3.66 8.30
N GLY A 354 -40.22 -3.01 9.45
CA GLY A 354 -40.29 -1.57 9.60
C GLY A 354 -39.43 -1.12 10.80
N LEU A 355 -38.68 -0.04 10.60
CA LEU A 355 -37.94 0.64 11.66
C LEU A 355 -38.58 2.00 11.91
N ASP A 356 -38.99 2.25 13.15
CA ASP A 356 -39.37 3.59 13.56
C ASP A 356 -38.14 4.49 13.63
N GLY A 357 -38.16 5.56 12.87
CA GLY A 357 -37.03 6.51 12.79
C GLY A 357 -37.52 7.95 12.67
N LYS A 358 -36.71 8.90 13.11
CA LYS A 358 -36.97 10.33 12.91
C LYS A 358 -36.12 10.80 11.72
N THR A 359 -36.81 11.40 10.73
CA THR A 359 -36.12 12.01 9.59
C THR A 359 -35.89 13.50 9.86
N TYR A 360 -34.63 13.90 9.82
CA TYR A 360 -34.21 15.28 9.99
C TYR A 360 -33.91 15.92 8.65
N LYS A 361 -34.47 17.11 8.41
CA LYS A 361 -34.18 17.93 7.26
C LYS A 361 -33.06 18.90 7.61
N ILE A 362 -31.90 18.73 7.01
CA ILE A 362 -30.74 19.60 7.21
C ILE A 362 -30.65 20.52 5.97
N LYS A 363 -30.70 21.83 6.19
CA LYS A 363 -30.41 22.82 5.14
C LYS A 363 -28.93 23.23 5.27
N TRP A 364 -28.17 23.03 4.20
CA TRP A 364 -26.82 23.55 4.11
C TRP A 364 -26.87 24.99 3.59
N PRO A 365 -26.18 25.95 4.24
CA PRO A 365 -26.29 27.39 3.89
C PRO A 365 -25.93 27.72 2.44
N GLU A 366 -25.09 26.90 1.81
CA GLU A 366 -24.56 27.13 0.46
C GLU A 366 -25.22 26.24 -0.62
N SER A 367 -26.33 25.57 -0.30
CA SER A 367 -27.02 24.67 -1.22
C SER A 367 -28.53 24.90 -1.23
N ASP A 368 -29.12 25.00 -2.41
CA ASP A 368 -30.58 25.04 -2.61
C ASP A 368 -31.26 23.71 -2.28
N HIS A 369 -30.50 22.66 -2.04
CA HIS A 369 -31.02 21.33 -1.72
C HIS A 369 -30.93 21.00 -0.23
N ALA A 370 -31.96 20.35 0.29
CA ALA A 370 -31.97 19.84 1.65
C ALA A 370 -31.50 18.37 1.68
N ILE A 371 -30.70 18.04 2.68
CA ILE A 371 -30.31 16.65 3.00
C ILE A 371 -31.28 16.12 4.02
N TYR A 372 -31.82 14.92 3.81
CA TYR A 372 -32.68 14.21 4.75
C TYR A 372 -31.90 13.04 5.38
N ILE A 373 -31.78 13.02 6.70
CA ILE A 373 -31.13 11.96 7.45
C ILE A 373 -32.17 11.30 8.34
N THR A 374 -32.36 9.99 8.18
CA THR A 374 -33.22 9.17 9.06
C THR A 374 -32.32 8.43 10.06
N LEU A 375 -32.58 8.62 11.36
CA LEU A 375 -31.88 7.96 12.46
C LEU A 375 -32.86 7.03 13.18
#